data_d688b276364aeadac1dcaea225cf9765
#
_entry.id   d688b276364aeadac1dcaea225cf9765
#
_cell.length_a   1.000
_cell.length_b   1.000
_cell.length_c   1.000
_cell.angle_alpha   90.00
_cell.angle_beta   90.00
_cell.angle_gamma   90.00
#
_symmetry.space_group_name_H-M   'P 1'
#
loop_
_entity.id
_entity.type
_entity.pdbx_description
1 polymer ?
#
loop_
_entity_poly.entity_id
_entity_poly.type
_entity_poly.pdbx_seq_one_letter_code
_entity_poly.pdbx_strand_id
1 'polypeptide(L)'
;MGWSSWLLFVYLSWSFFISSTHESQTYQLQLLQQLRKHLEHPPQLDILEGYNGDLCNLSSSPNLGIVCLENTVTELKIMGDKLVKVSNDFNGFAIPNQTLSESFSIDSFVTTLTRLTSLKVLRLVSLGIWGPLPDKIHRLYSLEVLDLCSNFFFGSVPPQLSRLGKLNSLTLDGNYFNGSVPDWLDSLSNLTILSLKSNRFNGQFPSSICRIITLTDIALSHNHLTGKLPDLSTLSSLHMLDLRENKLDSDLPGMPKELITVLLSNNSFSGKIPGQFGQLNQLQHLDLSLNHLSGTPPSSMFSLPNISYLNLASNMLSGPLPNHLLCGSKLGFVDLSSNKLIGGLPSCLGSMLDTRVVKFGGNCLSVDSQNQHQESYCNVANEEGKQSRCRAVGILVAAIGGAVLVISLLALLAVFLSRRYRSRRTFKQNIISKVEQDNIPTGVSSEVLANASKSYSIVK
;
A
#
# COMPACT_ATOMS: atom_id res chain seq x y z
N MET A 1 -3.89 71.29 7.27
CA MET A 1 -2.80 70.53 6.60
C MET A 1 -2.90 69.06 6.94
N GLY A 2 -3.67 68.24 6.25
CA GLY A 2 -3.85 66.85 6.63
C GLY A 2 -4.37 65.90 5.52
N TRP A 3 -5.15 66.40 4.60
CA TRP A 3 -5.80 65.55 3.61
C TRP A 3 -4.99 65.28 2.34
N SER A 4 -4.17 66.27 1.91
CA SER A 4 -3.31 66.09 0.73
C SER A 4 -2.14 65.12 0.98
N SER A 5 -1.63 65.07 2.20
CA SER A 5 -0.51 64.17 2.56
C SER A 5 -0.95 62.71 2.63
N TRP A 6 -2.20 62.44 3.06
CA TRP A 6 -2.77 61.11 3.11
C TRP A 6 -3.06 60.53 1.72
N LEU A 7 -3.60 61.36 0.83
CA LEU A 7 -3.85 60.97 -0.56
C LEU A 7 -2.55 60.70 -1.33
N LEU A 8 -1.49 61.47 -1.06
CA LEU A 8 -0.17 61.23 -1.63
C LEU A 8 0.44 59.91 -1.10
N PHE A 9 0.28 59.60 0.18
CA PHE A 9 0.76 58.33 0.78
C PHE A 9 -0.01 57.13 0.20
N VAL A 10 -1.32 57.22 0.04
CA VAL A 10 -2.15 56.16 -0.58
C VAL A 10 -1.77 56.02 -2.06
N TYR A 11 -1.55 57.08 -2.80
CA TYR A 11 -1.16 57.05 -4.21
C TYR A 11 0.25 56.48 -4.39
N LEU A 12 1.21 56.86 -3.54
CA LEU A 12 2.56 56.27 -3.56
C LEU A 12 2.59 54.81 -3.13
N SER A 13 1.82 54.44 -2.14
CA SER A 13 1.72 53.02 -1.76
C SER A 13 1.02 52.20 -2.86
N TRP A 14 -0.01 52.74 -3.52
CA TRP A 14 -0.69 52.08 -4.65
C TRP A 14 0.24 51.97 -5.88
N SER A 15 0.99 53.02 -6.20
CA SER A 15 1.93 52.99 -7.31
C SER A 15 3.13 52.04 -7.02
N PHE A 16 3.60 51.96 -5.77
CA PHE A 16 4.58 50.97 -5.36
C PHE A 16 4.06 49.53 -5.45
N PHE A 17 2.80 49.31 -5.05
CA PHE A 17 2.14 48.01 -5.18
C PHE A 17 1.99 47.60 -6.65
N ILE A 18 1.49 48.48 -7.50
CA ILE A 18 1.34 48.20 -8.94
C ILE A 18 2.70 47.97 -9.62
N SER A 19 3.72 48.74 -9.28
CA SER A 19 5.08 48.55 -9.82
C SER A 19 5.68 47.24 -9.39
N SER A 20 5.55 46.86 -8.13
CA SER A 20 6.09 45.61 -7.59
C SER A 20 5.39 44.38 -8.17
N THR A 21 4.07 44.43 -8.41
CA THR A 21 3.33 43.33 -9.03
C THR A 21 3.67 43.18 -10.51
N HIS A 22 3.87 44.26 -11.23
CA HIS A 22 4.27 44.23 -12.65
C HIS A 22 5.67 43.66 -12.86
N GLU A 23 6.64 44.03 -12.00
CA GLU A 23 8.00 43.43 -12.03
C GLU A 23 7.98 41.93 -11.76
N SER A 24 7.12 41.47 -10.82
CA SER A 24 6.97 40.05 -10.51
C SER A 24 6.43 39.25 -11.70
N GLN A 25 5.41 39.76 -12.38
CA GLN A 25 4.81 39.07 -13.55
C GLN A 25 5.78 39.02 -14.75
N THR A 26 6.47 40.12 -15.05
CA THR A 26 7.47 40.17 -16.12
C THR A 26 8.57 39.14 -15.87
N TYR A 27 9.02 38.99 -14.62
CA TYR A 27 10.03 38.01 -14.24
C TYR A 27 9.52 36.56 -14.43
N GLN A 28 8.29 36.26 -14.00
CA GLN A 28 7.71 34.92 -14.18
C GLN A 28 7.49 34.56 -15.65
N LEU A 29 7.09 35.53 -16.47
CA LEU A 29 7.00 35.34 -17.93
C LEU A 29 8.38 35.00 -18.54
N GLN A 30 9.43 35.74 -18.15
CA GLN A 30 10.80 35.42 -18.57
C GLN A 30 11.23 34.00 -18.18
N LEU A 31 10.88 33.55 -16.96
CA LEU A 31 11.16 32.19 -16.54
C LEU A 31 10.44 31.15 -17.41
N LEU A 32 9.16 31.37 -17.74
CA LEU A 32 8.41 30.46 -18.62
C LEU A 32 8.97 30.45 -20.05
N GLN A 33 9.40 31.60 -20.56
CA GLN A 33 10.10 31.67 -21.85
C GLN A 33 11.46 30.95 -21.81
N GLN A 34 12.18 30.97 -20.69
CA GLN A 34 13.39 30.16 -20.49
C GLN A 34 13.05 28.67 -20.42
N LEU A 35 11.99 28.29 -19.71
CA LEU A 35 11.53 26.90 -19.67
C LEU A 35 11.14 26.39 -21.08
N ARG A 36 10.47 27.23 -21.89
CA ARG A 36 10.18 26.91 -23.30
C ARG A 36 11.46 26.59 -24.10
N LYS A 37 12.53 27.39 -23.90
CA LYS A 37 13.82 27.14 -24.55
C LYS A 37 14.46 25.83 -24.07
N HIS A 38 14.45 25.58 -22.76
CA HIS A 38 14.96 24.31 -22.22
C HIS A 38 14.21 23.09 -22.77
N LEU A 39 12.88 23.20 -22.97
CA LEU A 39 12.04 22.15 -23.53
C LEU A 39 12.11 22.08 -25.06
N GLU A 40 13.02 22.81 -25.71
CA GLU A 40 13.24 22.82 -27.16
C GLU A 40 12.00 23.28 -27.93
N HIS A 41 11.35 24.32 -27.43
CA HIS A 41 10.20 24.98 -28.07
C HIS A 41 9.03 24.04 -28.35
N PRO A 42 8.45 23.37 -27.37
CA PRO A 42 7.31 22.51 -27.60
C PRO A 42 6.09 23.33 -28.04
N PRO A 43 5.29 22.82 -28.99
CA PRO A 43 4.14 23.55 -29.56
C PRO A 43 3.16 24.09 -28.51
N GLN A 44 3.02 23.40 -27.37
CA GLN A 44 2.15 23.81 -26.27
C GLN A 44 2.54 25.14 -25.66
N LEU A 45 3.80 25.54 -25.79
CA LEU A 45 4.35 26.80 -25.28
C LEU A 45 4.55 27.89 -26.36
N ASP A 46 4.09 27.68 -27.61
CA ASP A 46 4.25 28.66 -28.68
C ASP A 46 3.51 29.97 -28.39
N ILE A 47 2.42 29.91 -27.63
CA ILE A 47 1.69 31.09 -27.18
C ILE A 47 2.55 32.08 -26.34
N LEU A 48 3.66 31.60 -25.76
CA LEU A 48 4.59 32.44 -25.00
C LEU A 48 5.62 33.15 -25.90
N GLU A 49 5.66 32.84 -27.19
CA GLU A 49 6.58 33.48 -28.14
C GLU A 49 6.16 34.93 -28.41
N GLY A 50 7.01 35.88 -28.07
CA GLY A 50 6.67 37.30 -28.23
C GLY A 50 5.53 37.81 -27.31
N TYR A 51 5.02 36.95 -26.41
CA TYR A 51 3.96 37.39 -25.48
C TYR A 51 4.50 38.40 -24.48
N ASN A 52 3.82 39.53 -24.38
CA ASN A 52 4.14 40.65 -23.47
C ASN A 52 2.97 41.03 -22.56
N GLY A 53 1.90 40.25 -22.57
CA GLY A 53 0.69 40.48 -21.77
C GLY A 53 0.78 39.94 -20.35
N ASP A 54 -0.31 40.06 -19.62
CA ASP A 54 -0.46 39.49 -18.29
C ASP A 54 -0.57 37.95 -18.38
N LEU A 55 0.42 37.27 -17.81
CA LEU A 55 0.52 35.81 -17.80
C LEU A 55 -0.70 35.13 -17.16
N CYS A 56 -1.33 35.81 -16.17
CA CYS A 56 -2.46 35.29 -15.43
C CYS A 56 -3.79 35.36 -16.22
N ASN A 57 -3.80 36.13 -17.31
CA ASN A 57 -4.93 36.21 -18.24
C ASN A 57 -4.75 35.30 -19.47
N LEU A 58 -3.71 34.46 -19.47
CA LEU A 58 -3.46 33.54 -20.57
C LEU A 58 -4.56 32.47 -20.62
N SER A 59 -5.16 32.25 -21.78
CA SER A 59 -6.20 31.24 -21.97
C SER A 59 -5.64 29.85 -21.71
N SER A 60 -6.26 29.10 -20.82
CA SER A 60 -5.92 27.68 -20.61
C SER A 60 -6.29 26.84 -21.82
N SER A 61 -5.46 25.91 -22.22
CA SER A 61 -5.74 24.88 -23.21
C SER A 61 -5.68 23.49 -22.57
N PRO A 62 -6.15 22.44 -23.22
CA PRO A 62 -6.00 21.08 -22.69
C PRO A 62 -4.54 20.70 -22.35
N ASN A 63 -3.59 21.25 -23.11
CA ASN A 63 -2.17 20.94 -23.03
C ASN A 63 -1.32 21.97 -22.29
N LEU A 64 -1.86 23.15 -22.01
CA LEU A 64 -1.20 24.20 -21.22
C LEU A 64 -2.18 24.82 -20.24
N GLY A 65 -1.84 24.76 -18.96
CA GLY A 65 -2.57 25.41 -17.88
C GLY A 65 -1.59 26.25 -17.04
N ILE A 66 -1.89 27.53 -16.92
CA ILE A 66 -1.20 28.47 -16.02
C ILE A 66 -2.27 29.09 -15.15
N VAL A 67 -2.15 28.90 -13.83
CA VAL A 67 -3.07 29.51 -12.86
C VAL A 67 -2.29 30.39 -11.92
N CYS A 68 -2.80 31.57 -11.66
CA CYS A 68 -2.19 32.50 -10.72
C CYS A 68 -3.08 32.72 -9.49
N LEU A 69 -2.43 32.98 -8.38
CA LEU A 69 -3.02 33.55 -7.18
C LEU A 69 -2.23 34.81 -6.80
N GLU A 70 -2.92 35.95 -6.60
CA GLU A 70 -2.28 37.22 -6.23
C GLU A 70 -1.12 37.58 -7.19
N ASN A 71 -1.35 37.47 -8.50
CA ASN A 71 -0.38 37.75 -9.57
C ASN A 71 0.89 36.85 -9.56
N THR A 72 0.86 35.73 -8.84
CA THR A 72 1.95 34.74 -8.87
C THR A 72 1.47 33.42 -9.42
N VAL A 73 2.28 32.77 -10.25
CA VAL A 73 1.97 31.44 -10.82
C VAL A 73 1.99 30.41 -9.72
N THR A 74 0.84 29.81 -9.46
CA THR A 74 0.65 28.72 -8.48
C THR A 74 0.45 27.37 -9.12
N GLU A 75 0.00 27.33 -10.38
CA GLU A 75 -0.12 26.07 -11.11
C GLU A 75 0.53 26.20 -12.49
N LEU A 76 1.29 25.19 -12.84
CA LEU A 76 1.89 25.04 -14.15
C LEU A 76 1.66 23.61 -14.65
N LYS A 77 0.88 23.50 -15.74
CA LYS A 77 0.60 22.24 -16.42
C LYS A 77 1.08 22.35 -17.86
N ILE A 78 1.97 21.45 -18.28
CA ILE A 78 2.42 21.31 -19.66
C ILE A 78 2.27 19.83 -20.03
N MET A 79 1.43 19.55 -21.05
CA MET A 79 1.15 18.20 -21.53
C MET A 79 1.67 18.10 -22.96
N GLY A 80 2.73 17.31 -23.15
CA GLY A 80 3.30 16.98 -24.46
C GLY A 80 2.56 15.85 -25.15
N ASP A 81 3.09 15.43 -26.27
CA ASP A 81 2.60 14.34 -27.13
C ASP A 81 3.66 13.23 -27.35
N LYS A 82 4.81 13.34 -26.67
CA LYS A 82 5.86 12.34 -26.78
C LYS A 82 5.47 11.06 -26.04
N LEU A 83 5.13 10.04 -26.83
CA LEU A 83 4.72 8.74 -26.25
C LEU A 83 5.93 8.00 -25.70
N VAL A 84 5.94 7.81 -24.39
CA VAL A 84 6.88 6.91 -23.73
C VAL A 84 6.34 5.50 -23.83
N LYS A 85 6.92 4.68 -24.72
CA LYS A 85 6.81 3.23 -24.56
C LYS A 85 7.91 2.86 -23.57
N VAL A 86 7.54 2.39 -22.37
CA VAL A 86 8.49 1.84 -21.41
C VAL A 86 9.07 0.56 -22.05
N SER A 87 10.07 0.74 -22.92
CA SER A 87 10.83 -0.32 -23.55
C SER A 87 12.12 -0.54 -22.75
N ASN A 88 12.69 -1.74 -22.90
CA ASN A 88 14.00 -2.03 -22.31
C ASN A 88 15.14 -1.24 -22.96
N ASP A 89 14.86 -0.48 -24.01
CA ASP A 89 15.86 0.14 -24.90
C ASP A 89 16.41 1.46 -24.39
N PHE A 90 15.75 2.10 -23.39
CA PHE A 90 16.28 3.34 -22.80
C PHE A 90 17.40 3.05 -21.81
N ASN A 91 18.62 3.47 -22.19
CA ASN A 91 19.86 3.26 -21.45
C ASN A 91 20.44 4.56 -20.85
N GLY A 92 19.63 5.60 -20.67
CA GLY A 92 20.06 6.87 -20.09
C GLY A 92 20.65 7.86 -21.10
N PHE A 93 20.45 7.64 -22.39
CA PHE A 93 20.84 8.53 -23.49
C PHE A 93 19.63 9.03 -24.25
N ALA A 94 19.78 10.19 -24.92
CA ALA A 94 18.71 10.74 -25.73
C ALA A 94 18.29 9.77 -26.85
N ILE A 95 16.96 9.64 -27.06
CA ILE A 95 16.38 8.84 -28.13
C ILE A 95 15.73 9.79 -29.15
N PRO A 96 16.15 9.78 -30.43
CA PRO A 96 15.56 10.64 -31.45
C PRO A 96 14.04 10.51 -31.50
N ASN A 97 13.36 11.64 -31.63
CA ASN A 97 11.89 11.77 -31.68
C ASN A 97 11.12 11.37 -30.43
N GLN A 98 11.75 10.81 -29.40
CA GLN A 98 11.09 10.44 -28.13
C GLN A 98 11.51 11.34 -26.98
N THR A 99 12.82 11.59 -26.82
CA THR A 99 13.34 12.48 -25.78
C THR A 99 13.64 13.88 -26.34
N LEU A 100 13.94 14.78 -25.43
CA LEU A 100 14.67 16.00 -25.76
C LEU A 100 16.08 15.64 -26.24
N SER A 101 16.76 16.58 -26.94
CA SER A 101 18.06 16.34 -27.56
C SER A 101 19.18 16.07 -26.55
N GLU A 102 20.35 15.70 -27.03
CA GLU A 102 21.56 15.53 -26.20
C GLU A 102 22.02 16.83 -25.53
N SER A 103 21.64 18.00 -26.09
CA SER A 103 21.94 19.29 -25.49
C SER A 103 21.06 19.68 -24.32
N PHE A 104 19.97 18.92 -24.08
CA PHE A 104 19.09 19.16 -22.95
C PHE A 104 19.81 18.93 -21.63
N SER A 105 19.67 19.89 -20.71
CA SER A 105 20.20 19.79 -19.34
C SER A 105 19.09 19.83 -18.32
N ILE A 106 18.79 18.68 -17.74
CA ILE A 106 17.77 18.55 -16.67
C ILE A 106 18.13 19.45 -15.46
N ASP A 107 19.42 19.61 -15.15
CA ASP A 107 19.88 20.44 -14.06
C ASP A 107 19.59 21.92 -14.30
N SER A 108 19.84 22.42 -15.51
CA SER A 108 19.54 23.79 -15.91
C SER A 108 18.04 24.05 -15.96
N PHE A 109 17.27 23.08 -16.50
CA PHE A 109 15.82 23.13 -16.55
C PHE A 109 15.22 23.26 -15.14
N VAL A 110 15.58 22.33 -14.23
CA VAL A 110 15.06 22.35 -12.84
C VAL A 110 15.55 23.58 -12.08
N THR A 111 16.76 24.08 -12.36
CA THR A 111 17.25 25.35 -11.78
C THR A 111 16.35 26.53 -12.15
N THR A 112 15.91 26.60 -13.41
CA THR A 112 14.99 27.65 -13.86
C THR A 112 13.60 27.45 -13.25
N LEU A 113 13.07 26.22 -13.28
CA LEU A 113 11.78 25.85 -12.76
C LEU A 113 11.63 26.18 -11.27
N THR A 114 12.65 25.90 -10.47
CA THR A 114 12.62 26.09 -9.01
C THR A 114 12.65 27.57 -8.57
N ARG A 115 12.75 28.52 -9.50
CA ARG A 115 12.56 29.95 -9.23
C ARG A 115 11.07 30.32 -9.13
N LEU A 116 10.15 29.44 -9.61
CA LEU A 116 8.72 29.61 -9.43
C LEU A 116 8.30 29.03 -8.05
N THR A 117 8.78 29.63 -6.96
CA THR A 117 8.65 29.10 -5.58
C THR A 117 7.22 29.05 -5.05
N SER A 118 6.29 29.79 -5.67
CA SER A 118 4.86 29.81 -5.30
C SER A 118 4.07 28.65 -5.89
N LEU A 119 4.70 27.79 -6.73
CA LEU A 119 4.01 26.64 -7.35
C LEU A 119 3.47 25.68 -6.30
N LYS A 120 2.18 25.39 -6.42
CA LYS A 120 1.44 24.38 -5.69
C LYS A 120 1.19 23.15 -6.56
N VAL A 121 0.94 23.35 -7.85
CA VAL A 121 0.70 22.28 -8.81
C VAL A 121 1.71 22.36 -9.94
N LEU A 122 2.47 21.28 -10.11
CA LEU A 122 3.39 21.11 -11.24
C LEU A 122 3.06 19.82 -11.97
N ARG A 123 2.68 19.92 -13.25
CA ARG A 123 2.45 18.78 -14.13
C ARG A 123 3.26 18.95 -15.42
N LEU A 124 4.22 18.08 -15.63
CA LEU A 124 5.09 18.01 -16.80
C LEU A 124 4.98 16.60 -17.39
N VAL A 125 4.05 16.41 -18.30
CA VAL A 125 3.66 15.08 -18.79
C VAL A 125 4.01 14.92 -20.27
N SER A 126 4.58 13.78 -20.66
CA SER A 126 4.87 13.42 -22.05
C SER A 126 5.71 14.45 -22.83
N LEU A 127 6.68 15.09 -22.17
CA LEU A 127 7.51 16.12 -22.76
C LEU A 127 8.86 15.60 -23.29
N GLY A 128 9.15 14.31 -23.07
CA GLY A 128 10.44 13.72 -23.43
C GLY A 128 11.60 14.20 -22.57
N ILE A 129 11.30 14.72 -21.37
CA ILE A 129 12.31 15.11 -20.37
C ILE A 129 13.07 13.86 -19.94
N TRP A 130 14.40 13.91 -19.94
CA TRP A 130 15.24 12.79 -19.55
C TRP A 130 16.38 13.23 -18.60
N GLY A 131 16.88 12.28 -17.85
CA GLY A 131 17.94 12.49 -16.86
C GLY A 131 17.52 12.13 -15.44
N PRO A 132 18.44 12.12 -14.49
CA PRO A 132 18.12 11.93 -13.08
C PRO A 132 17.39 13.16 -12.52
N LEU A 133 16.34 12.94 -11.73
CA LEU A 133 15.61 14.06 -11.10
C LEU A 133 16.52 14.78 -10.09
N PRO A 134 16.85 16.08 -10.31
CA PRO A 134 17.78 16.78 -9.44
C PRO A 134 17.23 17.05 -8.03
N ASP A 135 18.09 16.96 -7.03
CA ASP A 135 17.78 17.26 -5.62
C ASP A 135 17.13 18.62 -5.39
N LYS A 136 17.53 19.62 -6.19
CA LYS A 136 17.04 21.01 -6.07
C LYS A 136 15.52 21.15 -6.32
N ILE A 137 14.82 20.12 -6.82
CA ILE A 137 13.36 20.14 -6.95
C ILE A 137 12.67 20.43 -5.59
N HIS A 138 13.28 20.09 -4.47
CA HIS A 138 12.78 20.38 -3.12
C HIS A 138 12.60 21.87 -2.82
N ARG A 139 13.19 22.77 -3.64
CA ARG A 139 13.04 24.22 -3.49
C ARG A 139 11.62 24.70 -3.82
N LEU A 140 10.83 23.87 -4.48
CA LEU A 140 9.40 24.11 -4.68
C LEU A 140 8.60 23.72 -3.41
N TYR A 141 8.95 24.33 -2.28
CA TYR A 141 8.44 23.98 -0.94
C TYR A 141 6.94 24.22 -0.74
N SER A 142 6.29 24.93 -1.66
CA SER A 142 4.83 25.13 -1.66
C SER A 142 4.07 24.04 -2.39
N LEU A 143 4.77 23.07 -3.00
CA LEU A 143 4.19 22.09 -3.89
C LEU A 143 3.25 21.14 -3.14
N GLU A 144 2.04 21.02 -3.66
CA GLU A 144 0.97 20.12 -3.22
C GLU A 144 0.80 18.95 -4.19
N VAL A 145 1.03 19.18 -5.49
CA VAL A 145 0.93 18.17 -6.55
C VAL A 145 2.17 18.17 -7.42
N LEU A 146 2.81 17.01 -7.54
CA LEU A 146 3.92 16.77 -8.46
C LEU A 146 3.58 15.62 -9.40
N ASP A 147 3.42 15.93 -10.69
CA ASP A 147 3.13 14.96 -11.74
C ASP A 147 4.18 15.09 -12.86
N LEU A 148 5.02 14.05 -12.98
CA LEU A 148 6.09 13.96 -13.98
C LEU A 148 5.88 12.76 -14.91
N CYS A 149 4.64 12.33 -15.10
CA CYS A 149 4.29 11.12 -15.86
C CYS A 149 4.78 11.15 -17.30
N SER A 150 5.03 9.93 -17.82
CA SER A 150 5.34 9.71 -19.24
C SER A 150 6.53 10.55 -19.72
N ASN A 151 7.64 10.46 -19.03
CA ASN A 151 8.91 11.04 -19.39
C ASN A 151 10.03 9.99 -19.34
N PHE A 152 11.27 10.42 -19.39
CA PHE A 152 12.43 9.53 -19.39
C PHE A 152 13.33 9.79 -18.17
N PHE A 153 12.73 10.09 -17.02
CA PHE A 153 13.46 10.20 -15.76
C PHE A 153 14.01 8.83 -15.35
N PHE A 154 15.25 8.79 -14.87
CA PHE A 154 15.90 7.56 -14.41
C PHE A 154 16.71 7.79 -13.13
N GLY A 155 17.33 6.72 -12.63
CA GLY A 155 18.01 6.75 -11.32
C GLY A 155 17.02 6.65 -10.16
N SER A 156 17.48 6.89 -8.96
CA SER A 156 16.63 6.87 -7.75
C SER A 156 15.84 8.16 -7.59
N VAL A 157 14.69 8.08 -6.93
CA VAL A 157 13.97 9.28 -6.49
C VAL A 157 14.77 10.00 -5.42
N PRO A 158 15.11 11.29 -5.60
CA PRO A 158 16.03 11.99 -4.72
C PRO A 158 15.45 12.13 -3.29
N PRO A 159 16.24 11.85 -2.23
CA PRO A 159 15.75 11.87 -0.85
C PRO A 159 15.33 13.28 -0.40
N GLN A 160 15.78 14.33 -1.07
CA GLN A 160 15.41 15.72 -0.77
C GLN A 160 13.92 16.01 -1.05
N LEU A 161 13.23 15.16 -1.85
CA LEU A 161 11.76 15.25 -1.99
C LEU A 161 11.05 15.12 -0.64
N SER A 162 11.64 14.44 0.33
CA SER A 162 11.12 14.32 1.71
C SER A 162 10.82 15.67 2.37
N ARG A 163 11.44 16.78 1.87
CA ARG A 163 11.24 18.14 2.38
C ARG A 163 9.97 18.82 1.85
N LEU A 164 9.28 18.21 0.87
CA LEU A 164 8.03 18.74 0.31
C LEU A 164 6.83 18.38 1.21
N GLY A 165 6.83 18.82 2.46
CA GLY A 165 5.84 18.44 3.47
C GLY A 165 4.37 18.81 3.16
N LYS A 166 4.13 19.66 2.14
CA LYS A 166 2.78 20.00 1.67
C LYS A 166 2.27 19.05 0.57
N LEU A 167 3.14 18.16 0.08
CA LEU A 167 2.80 17.29 -1.06
C LEU A 167 1.68 16.32 -0.67
N ASN A 168 0.58 16.38 -1.42
CA ASN A 168 -0.56 15.48 -1.29
C ASN A 168 -0.65 14.48 -2.43
N SER A 169 -0.05 14.78 -3.59
CA SER A 169 -0.05 13.88 -4.75
C SER A 169 1.34 13.81 -5.37
N LEU A 170 1.88 12.60 -5.44
CA LEU A 170 3.13 12.28 -6.12
C LEU A 170 2.87 11.24 -7.21
N THR A 171 3.02 11.64 -8.46
CA THR A 171 2.79 10.78 -9.63
C THR A 171 4.02 10.81 -10.54
N LEU A 172 4.69 9.67 -10.67
CA LEU A 172 5.91 9.49 -11.47
C LEU A 172 5.74 8.38 -12.52
N ASP A 173 4.51 8.07 -12.91
CA ASP A 173 4.17 6.94 -13.78
C ASP A 173 4.86 7.00 -15.14
N GLY A 174 5.17 5.83 -15.71
CA GLY A 174 5.69 5.75 -17.07
C GLY A 174 7.05 6.44 -17.23
N ASN A 175 7.97 6.15 -16.35
CA ASN A 175 9.35 6.62 -16.37
C ASN A 175 10.33 5.43 -16.25
N TYR A 176 11.57 5.72 -16.01
CA TYR A 176 12.65 4.73 -15.86
C TYR A 176 13.32 4.80 -14.49
N PHE A 177 12.63 5.33 -13.49
CA PHE A 177 13.12 5.31 -12.11
C PHE A 177 13.45 3.90 -11.66
N ASN A 178 14.57 3.73 -10.99
CA ASN A 178 15.06 2.44 -10.51
C ASN A 178 15.50 2.50 -9.04
N GLY A 179 16.06 1.39 -8.55
CA GLY A 179 16.36 1.25 -7.13
C GLY A 179 15.11 0.91 -6.31
N SER A 180 15.18 1.07 -5.01
CA SER A 180 14.06 0.80 -4.11
C SER A 180 13.04 1.94 -4.10
N VAL A 181 11.77 1.61 -3.85
CA VAL A 181 10.78 2.61 -3.45
C VAL A 181 11.26 3.26 -2.15
N PRO A 182 11.28 4.60 -2.05
CA PRO A 182 11.94 5.28 -0.95
C PRO A 182 11.32 5.04 0.43
N ASP A 183 12.16 4.74 1.43
CA ASP A 183 11.71 4.55 2.82
C ASP A 183 11.31 5.86 3.52
N TRP A 184 11.77 7.01 3.02
CA TRP A 184 11.46 8.34 3.58
C TRP A 184 10.06 8.87 3.18
N LEU A 185 9.26 8.11 2.42
CA LEU A 185 7.93 8.57 1.97
C LEU A 185 7.00 8.94 3.13
N ASP A 186 7.17 8.36 4.31
CA ASP A 186 6.38 8.69 5.51
C ASP A 186 6.64 10.10 6.07
N SER A 187 7.72 10.77 5.62
CA SER A 187 7.91 12.19 5.91
C SER A 187 6.91 13.10 5.18
N LEU A 188 6.26 12.60 4.11
CA LEU A 188 5.20 13.29 3.37
C LEU A 188 3.83 13.01 4.03
N SER A 189 3.63 13.54 5.23
CA SER A 189 2.46 13.23 6.07
C SER A 189 1.09 13.64 5.49
N ASN A 190 1.09 14.49 4.46
CA ASN A 190 -0.12 14.92 3.76
C ASN A 190 -0.39 14.11 2.48
N LEU A 191 0.44 13.10 2.18
CA LEU A 191 0.32 12.35 0.93
C LEU A 191 -0.96 11.52 0.92
N THR A 192 -1.79 11.74 -0.09
CA THR A 192 -3.04 11.01 -0.35
C THR A 192 -2.91 10.11 -1.57
N ILE A 193 -2.15 10.51 -2.58
CA ILE A 193 -1.96 9.77 -3.82
C ILE A 193 -0.47 9.50 -4.02
N LEU A 194 -0.12 8.22 -4.10
CA LEU A 194 1.21 7.75 -4.48
C LEU A 194 1.10 6.86 -5.71
N SER A 195 1.57 7.34 -6.86
CA SER A 195 1.60 6.57 -8.09
C SER A 195 3.00 6.56 -8.71
N LEU A 196 3.58 5.36 -8.80
CA LEU A 196 4.90 5.08 -9.35
C LEU A 196 4.83 3.96 -10.40
N LYS A 197 3.68 3.79 -11.07
CA LYS A 197 3.42 2.72 -12.05
C LYS A 197 4.37 2.77 -13.22
N SER A 198 4.61 1.60 -13.83
CA SER A 198 5.38 1.51 -15.08
C SER A 198 6.75 2.18 -14.96
N ASN A 199 7.54 1.69 -14.00
CA ASN A 199 8.90 2.10 -13.73
C ASN A 199 9.82 0.87 -13.60
N ARG A 200 11.02 1.05 -13.08
CA ARG A 200 11.99 -0.04 -12.84
C ARG A 200 12.32 -0.19 -11.34
N PHE A 201 11.41 0.19 -10.45
CA PHE A 201 11.59 0.03 -9.02
C PHE A 201 11.72 -1.44 -8.65
N ASN A 202 12.65 -1.74 -7.75
CA ASN A 202 12.96 -3.09 -7.29
C ASN A 202 13.09 -3.15 -5.75
N GLY A 203 13.47 -4.31 -5.23
CA GLY A 203 13.54 -4.51 -3.77
C GLY A 203 12.16 -4.72 -3.15
N GLN A 204 12.06 -4.55 -1.85
CA GLN A 204 10.84 -4.82 -1.09
C GLN A 204 9.89 -3.62 -1.08
N PHE A 205 8.60 -3.89 -0.88
CA PHE A 205 7.63 -2.84 -0.56
C PHE A 205 7.99 -2.22 0.80
N PRO A 206 8.24 -0.90 0.89
CA PRO A 206 8.73 -0.29 2.12
C PRO A 206 7.63 -0.20 3.19
N SER A 207 7.93 -0.67 4.39
CA SER A 207 6.99 -0.61 5.52
C SER A 207 6.67 0.82 5.99
N SER A 208 7.49 1.80 5.61
CA SER A 208 7.24 3.23 5.84
C SER A 208 5.92 3.70 5.24
N ILE A 209 5.51 3.17 4.09
CA ILE A 209 4.22 3.50 3.46
C ILE A 209 3.05 3.20 4.41
N CYS A 210 3.14 2.13 5.22
CA CYS A 210 2.09 1.77 6.17
C CYS A 210 1.89 2.79 7.30
N ARG A 211 2.78 3.79 7.42
CA ARG A 211 2.64 4.89 8.40
C ARG A 211 1.94 6.12 7.84
N ILE A 212 1.71 6.17 6.51
CA ILE A 212 1.04 7.30 5.85
C ILE A 212 -0.47 7.07 5.84
N ILE A 213 -1.13 7.30 6.97
CA ILE A 213 -2.56 7.00 7.16
C ILE A 213 -3.50 7.84 6.29
N THR A 214 -2.99 8.89 5.67
CA THR A 214 -3.72 9.77 4.75
C THR A 214 -3.84 9.21 3.34
N LEU A 215 -3.09 8.15 2.99
CA LEU A 215 -3.13 7.57 1.65
C LEU A 215 -4.50 7.01 1.32
N THR A 216 -5.05 7.47 0.21
CA THR A 216 -6.27 6.97 -0.42
C THR A 216 -5.96 6.04 -1.59
N ASP A 217 -4.84 6.29 -2.29
CA ASP A 217 -4.46 5.57 -3.49
C ASP A 217 -2.98 5.20 -3.48
N ILE A 218 -2.69 3.91 -3.65
CA ILE A 218 -1.34 3.37 -3.85
C ILE A 218 -1.32 2.62 -5.16
N ALA A 219 -0.51 3.07 -6.10
CA ALA A 219 -0.34 2.44 -7.39
C ALA A 219 1.14 2.27 -7.73
N LEU A 220 1.64 1.02 -7.66
CA LEU A 220 3.02 0.61 -7.93
C LEU A 220 3.08 -0.51 -8.97
N SER A 221 2.02 -0.69 -9.77
CA SER A 221 1.96 -1.75 -10.79
C SER A 221 3.04 -1.59 -11.87
N HIS A 222 3.36 -2.71 -12.56
CA HIS A 222 4.37 -2.74 -13.61
C HIS A 222 5.75 -2.24 -13.11
N ASN A 223 6.27 -2.92 -12.09
CA ASN A 223 7.60 -2.69 -11.51
C ASN A 223 8.29 -4.04 -11.24
N HIS A 224 9.36 -4.04 -10.48
CA HIS A 224 10.13 -5.25 -10.14
C HIS A 224 10.19 -5.49 -8.63
N LEU A 225 9.15 -5.09 -7.89
CA LEU A 225 9.09 -5.26 -6.44
C LEU A 225 9.03 -6.74 -6.06
N THR A 226 9.75 -7.12 -5.01
CA THR A 226 9.90 -8.50 -4.55
C THR A 226 9.57 -8.63 -3.06
N GLY A 227 9.47 -9.87 -2.59
CA GLY A 227 9.33 -10.18 -1.17
C GLY A 227 7.90 -9.93 -0.64
N LYS A 228 7.78 -9.97 0.66
CA LYS A 228 6.50 -9.92 1.36
C LYS A 228 5.89 -8.52 1.36
N LEU A 229 4.59 -8.45 1.08
CA LEU A 229 3.79 -7.25 1.33
C LEU A 229 3.51 -7.13 2.84
N PRO A 230 3.82 -6.00 3.50
CA PRO A 230 3.53 -5.80 4.92
C PRO A 230 2.02 -5.75 5.20
N ASP A 231 1.63 -5.82 6.47
CA ASP A 231 0.24 -5.61 6.89
C ASP A 231 -0.19 -4.17 6.58
N LEU A 232 -1.24 -4.04 5.75
CA LEU A 232 -1.78 -2.76 5.32
C LEU A 232 -3.01 -2.31 6.12
N SER A 233 -3.47 -3.10 7.10
CA SER A 233 -4.72 -2.87 7.84
C SER A 233 -4.78 -1.52 8.58
N THR A 234 -3.62 -0.89 8.80
CA THR A 234 -3.50 0.44 9.43
C THR A 234 -3.86 1.60 8.52
N LEU A 235 -3.87 1.40 7.20
CA LEU A 235 -4.15 2.44 6.20
C LEU A 235 -5.66 2.67 6.07
N SER A 236 -6.26 3.25 7.09
CA SER A 236 -7.72 3.39 7.21
C SER A 236 -8.39 4.26 6.14
N SER A 237 -7.62 5.06 5.40
CA SER A 237 -8.14 5.89 4.30
C SER A 237 -7.96 5.25 2.93
N LEU A 238 -7.35 4.06 2.84
CA LEU A 238 -6.98 3.47 1.55
C LEU A 238 -8.19 2.89 0.82
N HIS A 239 -8.46 3.39 -0.38
CA HIS A 239 -9.53 2.97 -1.27
C HIS A 239 -9.02 2.17 -2.47
N MET A 240 -7.84 2.49 -2.99
CA MET A 240 -7.25 1.83 -4.14
C MET A 240 -5.85 1.31 -3.85
N LEU A 241 -5.63 0.02 -4.15
CA LEU A 241 -4.33 -0.65 -4.10
C LEU A 241 -4.08 -1.35 -5.43
N ASP A 242 -3.14 -0.85 -6.22
CA ASP A 242 -2.70 -1.45 -7.49
C ASP A 242 -1.21 -1.83 -7.41
N LEU A 243 -0.94 -3.13 -7.25
CA LEU A 243 0.39 -3.73 -7.21
C LEU A 243 0.58 -4.79 -8.31
N ARG A 244 -0.25 -4.79 -9.35
CA ARG A 244 -0.17 -5.76 -10.46
C ARG A 244 1.20 -5.77 -11.12
N GLU A 245 1.54 -6.90 -11.74
CA GLU A 245 2.77 -7.03 -12.52
C GLU A 245 4.02 -6.62 -11.76
N ASN A 246 4.23 -7.33 -10.65
CA ASN A 246 5.43 -7.27 -9.82
C ASN A 246 5.94 -8.70 -9.54
N LYS A 247 6.84 -8.85 -8.58
CA LYS A 247 7.37 -10.16 -8.13
C LYS A 247 7.14 -10.33 -6.63
N LEU A 248 6.06 -9.74 -6.10
CA LEU A 248 5.69 -9.86 -4.68
C LEU A 248 5.30 -11.30 -4.37
N ASP A 249 5.73 -11.81 -3.24
CA ASP A 249 5.57 -13.21 -2.83
C ASP A 249 4.97 -13.35 -1.43
N SER A 250 5.02 -14.58 -0.89
CA SER A 250 4.48 -14.91 0.44
C SER A 250 2.94 -14.85 0.52
N ASP A 251 2.41 -14.91 1.73
CA ASP A 251 0.96 -14.87 1.96
C ASP A 251 0.38 -13.47 1.76
N LEU A 252 -0.90 -13.40 1.39
CA LEU A 252 -1.63 -12.14 1.33
C LEU A 252 -1.76 -11.55 2.75
N PRO A 253 -1.45 -10.24 2.93
CA PRO A 253 -1.47 -9.60 4.25
C PRO A 253 -2.89 -9.20 4.70
N GLY A 254 -2.96 -8.61 5.91
CA GLY A 254 -4.12 -7.86 6.35
C GLY A 254 -4.40 -6.66 5.46
N MET A 255 -5.68 -6.43 5.18
CA MET A 255 -6.15 -5.35 4.31
C MET A 255 -7.05 -4.37 5.06
N PRO A 256 -7.01 -3.06 4.74
CA PRO A 256 -7.94 -2.09 5.31
C PRO A 256 -9.38 -2.34 4.81
N LYS A 257 -10.35 -2.03 5.67
CA LYS A 257 -11.78 -2.32 5.40
C LYS A 257 -12.40 -1.37 4.37
N GLU A 258 -11.79 -0.23 4.15
CA GLU A 258 -12.26 0.84 3.28
C GLU A 258 -11.89 0.62 1.80
N LEU A 259 -11.15 -0.44 1.50
CA LEU A 259 -10.73 -0.76 0.14
C LEU A 259 -11.93 -0.99 -0.79
N ILE A 260 -11.91 -0.26 -1.90
CA ILE A 260 -12.86 -0.36 -3.01
C ILE A 260 -12.28 -1.20 -4.16
N THR A 261 -10.98 -1.03 -4.41
CA THR A 261 -10.27 -1.69 -5.50
C THR A 261 -8.97 -2.32 -5.01
N VAL A 262 -8.79 -3.62 -5.24
CA VAL A 262 -7.59 -4.39 -4.93
C VAL A 262 -7.14 -5.14 -6.16
N LEU A 263 -6.01 -4.76 -6.72
CA LEU A 263 -5.43 -5.31 -7.93
C LEU A 263 -4.04 -5.85 -7.62
N LEU A 264 -3.90 -7.17 -7.46
CA LEU A 264 -2.67 -7.88 -7.12
C LEU A 264 -2.28 -8.93 -8.16
N SER A 265 -2.91 -8.90 -9.34
CA SER A 265 -2.67 -9.90 -10.38
C SER A 265 -1.24 -9.87 -10.92
N ASN A 266 -0.82 -11.03 -11.46
CA ASN A 266 0.52 -11.21 -12.02
C ASN A 266 1.63 -10.89 -11.02
N ASN A 267 1.64 -11.67 -9.92
CA ASN A 267 2.63 -11.67 -8.85
C ASN A 267 2.97 -13.12 -8.46
N SER A 268 3.65 -13.31 -7.34
CA SER A 268 3.99 -14.63 -6.81
C SER A 268 3.35 -14.92 -5.45
N PHE A 269 2.25 -14.26 -5.09
CA PHE A 269 1.55 -14.50 -3.83
C PHE A 269 1.13 -15.96 -3.70
N SER A 270 1.33 -16.54 -2.53
CA SER A 270 1.09 -17.94 -2.22
C SER A 270 0.18 -18.13 -1.00
N GLY A 271 0.04 -19.37 -0.55
CA GLY A 271 -0.81 -19.65 0.61
C GLY A 271 -2.30 -19.54 0.32
N LYS A 272 -3.10 -19.43 1.37
CA LYS A 272 -4.57 -19.34 1.25
C LYS A 272 -5.02 -17.89 1.21
N ILE A 273 -6.14 -17.64 0.49
CA ILE A 273 -6.81 -16.34 0.58
C ILE A 273 -7.36 -16.20 2.02
N PRO A 274 -6.95 -15.18 2.78
CA PRO A 274 -7.43 -14.99 4.15
C PRO A 274 -8.94 -14.74 4.21
N GLY A 275 -9.64 -15.33 5.19
CA GLY A 275 -11.09 -15.17 5.36
C GLY A 275 -11.55 -13.72 5.56
N GLN A 276 -10.65 -12.84 6.02
CA GLN A 276 -10.90 -11.40 6.18
C GLN A 276 -11.22 -10.69 4.86
N PHE A 277 -10.78 -11.21 3.69
CA PHE A 277 -11.19 -10.66 2.39
C PHE A 277 -12.70 -10.69 2.19
N GLY A 278 -13.42 -11.67 2.78
CA GLY A 278 -14.87 -11.72 2.80
C GLY A 278 -15.56 -10.75 3.77
N GLN A 279 -14.80 -9.83 4.40
CA GLN A 279 -15.30 -8.81 5.31
C GLN A 279 -15.04 -7.38 4.77
N LEU A 280 -14.46 -7.27 3.56
CA LEU A 280 -14.17 -5.99 2.90
C LEU A 280 -15.45 -5.45 2.24
N ASN A 281 -16.37 -4.93 3.03
CA ASN A 281 -17.73 -4.60 2.58
C ASN A 281 -17.80 -3.48 1.53
N GLN A 282 -16.75 -2.66 1.40
CA GLN A 282 -16.66 -1.59 0.39
C GLN A 282 -16.10 -2.11 -0.95
N LEU A 283 -15.54 -3.34 -0.95
CA LEU A 283 -14.83 -3.87 -2.11
C LEU A 283 -15.76 -4.07 -3.31
N GLN A 284 -15.38 -3.46 -4.42
CA GLN A 284 -16.09 -3.54 -5.71
C GLN A 284 -15.27 -4.33 -6.74
N HIS A 285 -13.95 -4.18 -6.73
CA HIS A 285 -13.03 -4.81 -7.67
C HIS A 285 -11.95 -5.58 -6.92
N LEU A 286 -11.88 -6.89 -7.17
CA LEU A 286 -10.82 -7.76 -6.67
C LEU A 286 -10.22 -8.57 -7.79
N ASP A 287 -8.93 -8.35 -8.06
CA ASP A 287 -8.13 -9.14 -9.01
C ASP A 287 -6.91 -9.76 -8.30
N LEU A 288 -6.98 -11.06 -8.07
CA LEU A 288 -5.91 -11.90 -7.53
C LEU A 288 -5.37 -12.90 -8.57
N SER A 289 -5.72 -12.74 -9.84
CA SER A 289 -5.35 -13.68 -10.90
C SER A 289 -3.84 -13.78 -11.10
N LEU A 290 -3.38 -14.86 -11.77
CA LEU A 290 -1.97 -15.05 -12.10
C LEU A 290 -1.05 -14.96 -10.85
N ASN A 291 -1.34 -15.80 -9.86
CA ASN A 291 -0.58 -15.95 -8.63
C ASN A 291 -0.40 -17.45 -8.27
N HIS A 292 0.12 -17.75 -7.10
CA HIS A 292 0.27 -19.14 -6.60
C HIS A 292 -0.65 -19.42 -5.41
N LEU A 293 -1.81 -18.76 -5.34
CA LEU A 293 -2.76 -18.90 -4.24
C LEU A 293 -3.39 -20.30 -4.24
N SER A 294 -3.56 -20.87 -3.07
CA SER A 294 -3.99 -22.26 -2.88
C SER A 294 -5.17 -22.40 -1.92
N GLY A 295 -5.70 -23.62 -1.78
CA GLY A 295 -6.83 -23.92 -0.92
C GLY A 295 -8.16 -23.41 -1.49
N THR A 296 -9.22 -23.49 -0.70
CA THR A 296 -10.56 -23.10 -1.14
C THR A 296 -10.78 -21.61 -0.93
N PRO A 297 -11.24 -20.86 -1.94
CA PRO A 297 -11.56 -19.45 -1.78
C PRO A 297 -12.66 -19.24 -0.72
N PRO A 298 -12.56 -18.24 0.16
CA PRO A 298 -13.58 -17.94 1.14
C PRO A 298 -14.93 -17.63 0.49
N SER A 299 -15.98 -18.36 0.87
CA SER A 299 -17.32 -18.20 0.29
C SER A 299 -17.91 -16.80 0.50
N SER A 300 -17.58 -16.15 1.60
CA SER A 300 -18.00 -14.78 1.92
C SER A 300 -17.54 -13.73 0.91
N MET A 301 -16.49 -13.98 0.13
CA MET A 301 -16.04 -13.05 -0.91
C MET A 301 -17.07 -12.91 -2.04
N PHE A 302 -17.80 -13.99 -2.35
CA PHE A 302 -18.82 -13.98 -3.40
C PHE A 302 -20.07 -13.23 -2.99
N SER A 303 -20.32 -13.08 -1.70
CA SER A 303 -21.52 -12.44 -1.12
C SER A 303 -21.27 -11.01 -0.61
N LEU A 304 -20.10 -10.44 -0.87
CA LEU A 304 -19.81 -9.05 -0.49
C LEU A 304 -20.85 -8.09 -1.10
N PRO A 305 -21.35 -7.10 -0.35
CA PRO A 305 -22.50 -6.30 -0.76
C PRO A 305 -22.21 -5.40 -1.98
N ASN A 306 -20.97 -5.04 -2.19
CA ASN A 306 -20.57 -4.12 -3.25
C ASN A 306 -19.72 -4.77 -4.36
N ILE A 307 -19.31 -6.04 -4.20
CA ILE A 307 -18.45 -6.70 -5.19
C ILE A 307 -19.16 -6.78 -6.55
N SER A 308 -18.50 -6.28 -7.57
CA SER A 308 -18.95 -6.33 -8.97
C SER A 308 -18.04 -7.18 -9.86
N TYR A 309 -16.74 -7.20 -9.53
CA TYR A 309 -15.71 -7.89 -10.28
C TYR A 309 -14.85 -8.74 -9.34
N LEU A 310 -14.80 -10.05 -9.57
CA LEU A 310 -14.01 -11.02 -8.82
C LEU A 310 -13.20 -11.88 -9.79
N ASN A 311 -11.89 -11.69 -9.83
CA ASN A 311 -10.99 -12.47 -10.66
C ASN A 311 -9.99 -13.25 -9.79
N LEU A 312 -10.08 -14.57 -9.81
CA LEU A 312 -9.23 -15.54 -9.12
C LEU A 312 -8.54 -16.49 -10.11
N ALA A 313 -8.57 -16.19 -11.40
CA ALA A 313 -8.08 -17.07 -12.46
C ALA A 313 -6.57 -17.33 -12.34
N SER A 314 -6.12 -18.46 -12.90
CA SER A 314 -4.69 -18.80 -13.00
C SER A 314 -3.98 -18.78 -11.64
N ASN A 315 -4.49 -19.64 -10.73
CA ASN A 315 -3.95 -19.87 -9.40
C ASN A 315 -3.86 -21.39 -9.13
N MET A 316 -3.57 -21.76 -7.89
CA MET A 316 -3.60 -23.16 -7.43
C MET A 316 -4.77 -23.43 -6.47
N LEU A 317 -5.88 -22.69 -6.62
CA LEU A 317 -7.06 -22.84 -5.78
C LEU A 317 -7.66 -24.23 -5.95
N SER A 318 -8.05 -24.87 -4.86
CA SER A 318 -8.50 -26.27 -4.84
C SER A 318 -9.64 -26.49 -3.88
N GLY A 319 -10.25 -27.68 -3.97
CA GLY A 319 -11.40 -28.06 -3.15
C GLY A 319 -12.74 -27.62 -3.75
N PRO A 320 -13.85 -28.05 -3.16
CA PRO A 320 -15.18 -27.74 -3.66
C PRO A 320 -15.65 -26.34 -3.24
N LEU A 321 -16.37 -25.66 -4.12
CA LEU A 321 -17.18 -24.53 -3.74
C LEU A 321 -18.43 -25.03 -2.99
N PRO A 322 -18.92 -24.32 -1.95
CA PRO A 322 -20.13 -24.72 -1.23
C PRO A 322 -21.35 -24.74 -2.14
N ASN A 323 -22.17 -25.82 -2.07
CA ASN A 323 -23.39 -25.98 -2.90
C ASN A 323 -24.38 -24.80 -2.68
N HIS A 324 -24.44 -24.28 -1.46
CA HIS A 324 -25.33 -23.17 -1.08
C HIS A 324 -24.59 -21.83 -1.06
N LEU A 325 -23.65 -21.62 -2.02
CA LEU A 325 -22.98 -20.36 -2.15
C LEU A 325 -23.98 -19.24 -2.46
N LEU A 326 -23.89 -18.15 -1.71
CA LEU A 326 -24.66 -16.93 -1.97
C LEU A 326 -23.76 -15.96 -2.76
N CYS A 327 -24.32 -15.41 -3.83
CA CYS A 327 -23.64 -14.38 -4.63
C CYS A 327 -24.28 -13.02 -4.38
N GLY A 328 -23.44 -11.99 -4.22
CA GLY A 328 -23.87 -10.60 -4.09
C GLY A 328 -24.68 -10.16 -5.32
N SER A 329 -25.67 -9.30 -5.11
CA SER A 329 -26.56 -8.83 -6.19
C SER A 329 -25.83 -7.98 -7.24
N LYS A 330 -24.71 -7.33 -6.87
CA LYS A 330 -23.90 -6.51 -7.78
C LYS A 330 -22.81 -7.30 -8.51
N LEU A 331 -22.58 -8.57 -8.13
CA LEU A 331 -21.52 -9.40 -8.69
C LEU A 331 -21.83 -9.73 -10.16
N GLY A 332 -21.20 -9.00 -11.08
CA GLY A 332 -21.42 -9.13 -12.52
C GLY A 332 -20.38 -9.96 -13.25
N PHE A 333 -19.16 -10.04 -12.73
CA PHE A 333 -18.07 -10.80 -13.33
C PHE A 333 -17.36 -11.69 -12.29
N VAL A 334 -17.21 -12.98 -12.62
CA VAL A 334 -16.45 -13.94 -11.83
C VAL A 334 -15.56 -14.77 -12.74
N ASP A 335 -14.26 -14.77 -12.51
CA ASP A 335 -13.33 -15.64 -13.22
C ASP A 335 -12.60 -16.56 -12.21
N LEU A 336 -12.88 -17.86 -12.32
CA LEU A 336 -12.28 -18.94 -11.55
C LEU A 336 -11.42 -19.84 -12.43
N SER A 337 -11.24 -19.51 -13.71
CA SER A 337 -10.59 -20.36 -14.71
C SER A 337 -9.13 -20.69 -14.32
N SER A 338 -8.63 -21.80 -14.86
CA SER A 338 -7.22 -22.21 -14.67
C SER A 338 -6.83 -22.35 -13.19
N ASN A 339 -7.58 -23.20 -12.47
CA ASN A 339 -7.35 -23.56 -11.06
C ASN A 339 -7.47 -25.08 -10.87
N LYS A 340 -7.58 -25.57 -9.64
CA LYS A 340 -7.75 -26.98 -9.29
C LYS A 340 -9.06 -27.21 -8.51
N LEU A 341 -10.10 -26.42 -8.77
CA LEU A 341 -11.41 -26.53 -8.10
C LEU A 341 -12.11 -27.82 -8.52
N ILE A 342 -12.81 -28.46 -7.59
CA ILE A 342 -13.51 -29.75 -7.78
C ILE A 342 -15.00 -29.64 -7.44
N GLY A 343 -15.77 -30.66 -7.84
CA GLY A 343 -17.22 -30.74 -7.56
C GLY A 343 -18.07 -29.95 -8.52
N GLY A 344 -19.31 -29.64 -8.10
CA GLY A 344 -20.24 -28.88 -8.94
C GLY A 344 -20.05 -27.37 -8.88
N LEU A 345 -20.56 -26.69 -9.90
CA LEU A 345 -20.66 -25.23 -9.86
C LEU A 345 -21.90 -24.84 -9.05
N PRO A 346 -21.78 -23.98 -8.03
CA PRO A 346 -22.92 -23.51 -7.25
C PRO A 346 -23.98 -22.82 -8.11
N SER A 347 -25.27 -22.93 -7.73
CA SER A 347 -26.37 -22.41 -8.53
C SER A 347 -26.28 -20.93 -8.87
N CYS A 348 -25.77 -20.11 -7.94
CA CYS A 348 -25.60 -18.68 -8.19
C CYS A 348 -24.50 -18.34 -9.21
N LEU A 349 -23.62 -19.28 -9.56
CA LEU A 349 -22.60 -19.16 -10.60
C LEU A 349 -22.92 -19.91 -11.88
N GLY A 350 -23.92 -20.82 -11.85
CA GLY A 350 -24.31 -21.70 -12.97
C GLY A 350 -25.63 -21.34 -13.64
N SER A 351 -26.36 -20.34 -13.16
CA SER A 351 -27.66 -19.96 -13.69
C SER A 351 -27.55 -19.21 -15.02
N MET A 352 -28.17 -19.77 -16.07
CA MET A 352 -28.32 -19.12 -17.38
C MET A 352 -29.25 -17.89 -17.38
N LEU A 353 -29.93 -17.63 -16.28
CA LEU A 353 -30.90 -16.54 -16.13
C LEU A 353 -30.26 -15.26 -15.60
N ASP A 354 -29.01 -15.33 -15.21
CA ASP A 354 -28.28 -14.20 -14.64
C ASP A 354 -27.43 -13.51 -15.72
N THR A 355 -27.41 -12.19 -15.72
CA THR A 355 -26.53 -11.38 -16.60
C THR A 355 -25.06 -11.46 -16.22
N ARG A 356 -24.73 -12.26 -15.21
CA ARG A 356 -23.36 -12.45 -14.68
C ARG A 356 -22.50 -13.21 -15.67
N VAL A 357 -21.29 -12.70 -15.92
CA VAL A 357 -20.27 -13.40 -16.70
C VAL A 357 -19.44 -14.28 -15.75
N VAL A 358 -19.52 -15.61 -15.93
CA VAL A 358 -18.78 -16.58 -15.12
C VAL A 358 -17.83 -17.38 -16.01
N LYS A 359 -16.54 -17.37 -15.68
CA LYS A 359 -15.52 -18.19 -16.33
C LYS A 359 -14.99 -19.21 -15.32
N PHE A 360 -14.94 -20.49 -15.72
CA PHE A 360 -14.56 -21.61 -14.85
C PHE A 360 -13.81 -22.74 -15.57
N GLY A 361 -13.45 -22.56 -16.82
CA GLY A 361 -12.66 -23.53 -17.60
C GLY A 361 -11.29 -23.81 -17.00
N GLY A 362 -10.67 -24.95 -17.33
CA GLY A 362 -9.37 -25.33 -16.78
C GLY A 362 -9.37 -25.56 -15.26
N ASN A 363 -10.40 -26.26 -14.77
CA ASN A 363 -10.52 -26.74 -13.40
C ASN A 363 -10.75 -28.27 -13.39
N CYS A 364 -11.20 -28.81 -12.28
CA CYS A 364 -11.64 -30.20 -12.13
C CYS A 364 -13.12 -30.29 -11.73
N LEU A 365 -13.95 -29.40 -12.28
CA LEU A 365 -15.37 -29.35 -11.99
C LEU A 365 -16.14 -30.43 -12.75
N SER A 366 -17.24 -30.89 -12.19
CA SER A 366 -18.13 -31.89 -12.83
C SER A 366 -19.04 -31.31 -13.90
N VAL A 367 -18.85 -30.07 -14.31
CA VAL A 367 -19.59 -29.36 -15.36
C VAL A 367 -18.66 -29.06 -16.52
N ASP A 368 -19.18 -29.04 -17.77
CA ASP A 368 -18.45 -28.69 -18.98
C ASP A 368 -17.12 -29.46 -19.11
N SER A 369 -17.20 -30.79 -19.13
CA SER A 369 -16.02 -31.68 -19.10
C SER A 369 -15.01 -31.46 -20.23
N GLN A 370 -15.42 -30.85 -21.34
CA GLN A 370 -14.53 -30.57 -22.48
C GLN A 370 -13.57 -29.42 -22.18
N ASN A 371 -13.94 -28.49 -21.31
CA ASN A 371 -13.15 -27.32 -20.93
C ASN A 371 -12.49 -27.46 -19.55
N GLN A 372 -12.49 -28.65 -18.97
CA GLN A 372 -11.83 -28.95 -17.70
C GLN A 372 -10.48 -29.64 -17.92
N HIS A 373 -9.68 -29.74 -16.85
CA HIS A 373 -8.44 -30.53 -16.89
C HIS A 373 -8.74 -32.02 -17.12
N GLN A 374 -7.76 -32.74 -17.66
CA GLN A 374 -7.85 -34.19 -17.83
C GLN A 374 -8.04 -34.90 -16.49
N GLU A 375 -8.78 -36.01 -16.49
CA GLU A 375 -9.09 -36.78 -15.31
C GLU A 375 -7.87 -37.25 -14.52
N SER A 376 -6.78 -37.60 -15.22
CA SER A 376 -5.49 -37.95 -14.60
C SER A 376 -4.92 -36.82 -13.74
N TYR A 377 -5.00 -35.60 -14.19
CA TYR A 377 -4.56 -34.42 -13.43
C TYR A 377 -5.49 -34.15 -12.22
N CYS A 378 -6.78 -34.29 -12.41
CA CYS A 378 -7.78 -34.06 -11.36
C CYS A 378 -7.74 -35.10 -10.25
N ASN A 379 -7.39 -36.35 -10.54
CA ASN A 379 -7.23 -37.41 -9.54
C ASN A 379 -6.07 -37.12 -8.57
N VAL A 380 -4.94 -36.63 -9.05
CA VAL A 380 -3.81 -36.19 -8.19
C VAL A 380 -4.23 -35.00 -7.31
N ALA A 381 -4.93 -34.03 -7.85
CA ALA A 381 -5.41 -32.88 -7.10
C ALA A 381 -6.41 -33.28 -5.98
N ASN A 382 -7.24 -34.30 -6.20
CA ASN A 382 -8.15 -34.86 -5.20
C ASN A 382 -7.40 -35.53 -4.04
N GLU A 383 -6.31 -36.23 -4.30
CA GLU A 383 -5.49 -36.87 -3.27
C GLU A 383 -4.74 -35.84 -2.42
N GLU A 384 -4.14 -34.83 -3.04
CA GLU A 384 -3.51 -33.72 -2.32
C GLU A 384 -4.51 -32.99 -1.39
N GLY A 385 -5.74 -32.78 -1.84
CA GLY A 385 -6.81 -32.19 -1.04
C GLY A 385 -7.23 -33.07 0.15
N LYS A 386 -7.26 -34.42 -0.01
CA LYS A 386 -7.51 -35.37 1.08
C LYS A 386 -6.36 -35.39 2.08
N GLN A 387 -5.11 -35.40 1.61
CA GLN A 387 -3.92 -35.45 2.46
C GLN A 387 -3.77 -34.17 3.30
N SER A 388 -4.11 -33.01 2.75
CA SER A 388 -4.11 -31.75 3.51
C SER A 388 -5.21 -31.74 4.61
N ARG A 389 -6.40 -32.30 4.34
CA ARG A 389 -7.44 -32.50 5.36
C ARG A 389 -7.02 -33.45 6.47
N CYS A 390 -6.40 -34.58 6.12
CA CYS A 390 -5.89 -35.54 7.12
C CYS A 390 -4.79 -34.91 7.98
N ARG A 391 -3.88 -34.12 7.40
CA ARG A 391 -2.86 -33.37 8.17
C ARG A 391 -3.49 -32.33 9.10
N ALA A 392 -4.45 -31.56 8.62
CA ALA A 392 -5.14 -30.55 9.46
C ALA A 392 -5.87 -31.19 10.64
N VAL A 393 -6.57 -32.31 10.42
CA VAL A 393 -7.24 -33.09 11.48
C VAL A 393 -6.21 -33.69 12.42
N GLY A 394 -5.09 -34.24 11.91
CA GLY A 394 -4.00 -34.77 12.73
C GLY A 394 -3.38 -33.72 13.65
N ILE A 395 -3.13 -32.51 13.14
CA ILE A 395 -2.59 -31.40 13.94
C ILE A 395 -3.61 -30.96 15.01
N LEU A 396 -4.90 -30.90 14.69
CA LEU A 396 -5.96 -30.55 15.64
C LEU A 396 -6.07 -31.56 16.77
N VAL A 397 -6.05 -32.88 16.43
CA VAL A 397 -6.09 -33.97 17.41
C VAL A 397 -4.83 -33.95 18.30
N ALA A 398 -3.65 -33.70 17.72
CA ALA A 398 -2.41 -33.56 18.49
C ALA A 398 -2.42 -32.36 19.43
N ALA A 399 -2.95 -31.22 18.98
CA ALA A 399 -3.08 -30.01 19.80
C ALA A 399 -4.07 -30.22 20.98
N ILE A 400 -5.22 -30.86 20.73
CA ILE A 400 -6.21 -31.19 21.78
C ILE A 400 -5.61 -32.22 22.76
N GLY A 401 -4.97 -33.27 22.26
CA GLY A 401 -4.29 -34.27 23.09
C GLY A 401 -3.19 -33.66 23.97
N GLY A 402 -2.39 -32.75 23.40
CA GLY A 402 -1.37 -32.01 24.14
C GLY A 402 -1.94 -31.14 25.25
N ALA A 403 -3.03 -30.40 24.96
CA ALA A 403 -3.71 -29.56 25.95
C ALA A 403 -4.30 -30.39 27.12
N VAL A 404 -4.92 -31.55 26.83
CA VAL A 404 -5.45 -32.46 27.84
C VAL A 404 -4.33 -33.02 28.73
N LEU A 405 -3.17 -33.38 28.16
CA LEU A 405 -2.00 -33.85 28.90
C LEU A 405 -1.46 -32.77 29.85
N VAL A 406 -1.35 -31.54 29.39
CA VAL A 406 -0.87 -30.41 30.22
C VAL A 406 -1.84 -30.13 31.36
N ILE A 407 -3.15 -30.14 31.11
CA ILE A 407 -4.17 -29.93 32.15
C ILE A 407 -4.11 -31.06 33.18
N SER A 408 -3.94 -32.32 32.75
CA SER A 408 -3.82 -33.48 33.62
C SER A 408 -2.57 -33.39 34.53
N LEU A 409 -1.44 -32.98 33.97
CA LEU A 409 -0.18 -32.77 34.71
C LEU A 409 -0.31 -31.64 35.74
N LEU A 410 -0.96 -30.54 35.37
CA LEU A 410 -1.24 -29.43 36.32
C LEU A 410 -2.17 -29.85 37.43
N ALA A 411 -3.20 -30.66 37.16
CA ALA A 411 -4.09 -31.20 38.17
C ALA A 411 -3.36 -32.14 39.16
N LEU A 412 -2.50 -33.04 38.63
CA LEU A 412 -1.66 -33.89 39.47
C LEU A 412 -0.69 -33.09 40.33
N LEU A 413 -0.08 -32.05 39.80
CA LEU A 413 0.80 -31.14 40.53
C LEU A 413 0.03 -30.40 41.65
N ALA A 414 -1.18 -29.93 41.38
CA ALA A 414 -2.04 -29.29 42.38
C ALA A 414 -2.43 -30.25 43.49
N VAL A 415 -2.76 -31.50 43.19
CA VAL A 415 -3.03 -32.54 44.19
C VAL A 415 -1.78 -32.85 45.01
N PHE A 416 -0.61 -32.97 44.36
CA PHE A 416 0.66 -33.19 45.09
C PHE A 416 0.99 -32.04 46.03
N LEU A 417 0.88 -30.80 45.55
CA LEU A 417 1.11 -29.61 46.40
C LEU A 417 0.09 -29.51 47.56
N SER A 418 -1.18 -29.83 47.32
CA SER A 418 -2.20 -29.83 48.36
C SER A 418 -1.96 -30.90 49.41
N ARG A 419 -1.50 -32.12 49.01
CA ARG A 419 -1.08 -33.19 49.95
C ARG A 419 0.15 -32.77 50.77
N ARG A 420 1.13 -32.15 50.13
CA ARG A 420 2.31 -31.64 50.82
C ARG A 420 2.00 -30.51 51.80
N TYR A 421 1.04 -29.66 51.44
CA TYR A 421 0.54 -28.60 52.32
C TYR A 421 -0.24 -29.17 53.55
N ARG A 422 -1.10 -30.17 53.32
CA ARG A 422 -1.82 -30.89 54.39
C ARG A 422 -0.86 -31.60 55.33
N SER A 423 0.15 -32.30 54.81
CA SER A 423 1.16 -32.99 55.59
C SER A 423 1.96 -32.00 56.48
N ARG A 424 2.27 -30.81 55.98
CA ARG A 424 2.94 -29.77 56.77
C ARG A 424 2.01 -29.20 57.86
N ARG A 425 0.72 -29.13 57.61
CA ARG A 425 -0.28 -28.63 58.58
C ARG A 425 -0.50 -29.64 59.70
N THR A 426 -0.61 -30.94 59.40
CA THR A 426 -0.68 -32.03 60.40
C THR A 426 0.61 -32.13 61.22
N PHE A 427 1.78 -31.98 60.58
CA PHE A 427 3.05 -31.99 61.33
C PHE A 427 3.14 -30.78 62.29
N LYS A 428 2.69 -29.59 61.89
CA LYS A 428 2.62 -28.40 62.77
C LYS A 428 1.63 -28.55 63.90
N GLN A 429 0.46 -29.19 63.68
CA GLN A 429 -0.51 -29.47 64.70
C GLN A 429 -0.02 -30.52 65.70
N ASN A 430 0.69 -31.57 65.25
CA ASN A 430 1.28 -32.59 66.12
C ASN A 430 2.45 -32.05 66.97
N ILE A 431 3.18 -31.04 66.47
CA ILE A 431 4.22 -30.37 67.32
C ILE A 431 3.54 -29.51 68.39
N ILE A 432 2.47 -28.79 68.04
CA ILE A 432 1.75 -27.95 69.00
C ILE A 432 1.09 -28.81 70.11
N SER A 433 0.46 -29.96 69.73
CA SER A 433 -0.17 -30.86 70.72
C SER A 433 0.87 -31.59 71.63
N LYS A 434 2.08 -31.85 71.08
CA LYS A 434 3.17 -32.45 71.87
C LYS A 434 3.80 -31.46 72.88
N VAL A 435 3.83 -30.17 72.55
CA VAL A 435 4.30 -29.09 73.44
C VAL A 435 3.29 -28.78 74.55
N GLU A 436 1.99 -29.04 74.32
CA GLU A 436 0.94 -28.88 75.37
C GLU A 436 0.86 -30.08 76.32
N GLN A 437 1.38 -31.27 76.00
CA GLN A 437 1.38 -32.46 76.82
C GLN A 437 2.60 -32.60 77.76
N ASP A 438 3.71 -31.93 77.48
CA ASP A 438 4.87 -31.89 78.34
C ASP A 438 4.75 -30.67 79.22
N ASN A 439 4.31 -30.87 80.48
CA ASN A 439 4.28 -29.89 81.62
C ASN A 439 5.70 -29.31 81.84
N ILE A 440 6.04 -28.23 81.15
CA ILE A 440 7.25 -27.46 81.42
C ILE A 440 6.85 -26.18 82.17
N PRO A 441 7.50 -25.84 83.27
CA PRO A 441 7.14 -24.70 84.09
C PRO A 441 7.30 -23.38 83.39
N THR A 442 6.38 -22.48 83.65
CA THR A 442 6.35 -21.08 83.21
C THR A 442 7.66 -20.37 83.48
N GLY A 443 8.41 -20.05 82.40
CA GLY A 443 9.62 -19.23 82.55
C GLY A 443 10.61 -19.25 81.35
N VAL A 444 10.15 -19.21 80.10
CA VAL A 444 11.03 -18.97 78.96
C VAL A 444 10.49 -17.82 78.15
N SER A 445 11.31 -16.78 78.03
CA SER A 445 10.95 -15.53 77.34
C SER A 445 10.70 -15.71 75.85
N SER A 446 9.88 -14.82 75.30
CA SER A 446 9.43 -14.75 73.91
C SER A 446 10.55 -14.68 72.85
N GLU A 447 11.81 -14.56 73.21
CA GLU A 447 12.96 -14.50 72.27
C GLU A 447 13.38 -15.87 71.72
N VAL A 448 13.12 -16.98 72.41
CA VAL A 448 13.50 -18.31 71.91
C VAL A 448 12.59 -18.81 70.81
N LEU A 449 11.33 -18.35 70.73
CA LEU A 449 10.37 -18.69 69.69
C LEU A 449 10.63 -17.91 68.38
N ALA A 450 11.21 -16.72 68.45
CA ALA A 450 11.53 -15.90 67.27
C ALA A 450 12.77 -16.43 66.56
N ASN A 451 13.72 -17.02 67.21
CA ASN A 451 14.96 -17.57 66.62
C ASN A 451 14.74 -18.94 65.93
N ALA A 452 13.78 -19.74 66.36
CA ALA A 452 13.44 -21.00 65.67
C ALA A 452 12.73 -20.79 64.35
N SER A 453 12.02 -19.67 64.10
CA SER A 453 11.36 -19.37 62.86
C SER A 453 12.31 -18.79 61.80
N LYS A 454 13.46 -18.23 62.21
CA LYS A 454 14.47 -17.68 61.27
C LYS A 454 15.40 -18.71 60.67
N SER A 455 15.60 -19.87 61.33
CA SER A 455 16.49 -20.92 60.85
C SER A 455 15.90 -21.79 59.74
N TYR A 456 14.62 -21.68 59.39
CA TYR A 456 13.95 -22.47 58.37
C TYR A 456 13.66 -21.73 57.04
N SER A 457 14.09 -20.48 56.91
CA SER A 457 13.89 -19.72 55.68
C SER A 457 15.15 -19.64 54.77
N ILE A 458 16.21 -20.42 55.07
CA ILE A 458 17.47 -20.48 54.29
C ILE A 458 17.72 -21.92 53.79
N VAL A 459 16.71 -22.57 53.27
CA VAL A 459 16.89 -23.71 52.36
C VAL A 459 15.77 -23.66 51.32
N LYS A 460 16.03 -22.89 50.28
CA LYS A 460 15.38 -23.01 48.98
C LYS A 460 16.45 -23.27 47.96
#